data_496b560e05585af037aec772f7a32e8a
#
_entry.id   496b560e05585af037aec772f7a32e8a
#
_cell.length_a   1.000
_cell.length_b   1.000
_cell.length_c   1.000
_cell.angle_alpha   90.00
_cell.angle_beta   90.00
_cell.angle_gamma   90.00
#
_symmetry.space_group_name_H-M   'P 1'
#
loop_
_entity.id
_entity.type
_entity.pdbx_description
1 polymer ?
#
loop_
_entity_poly.entity_id
_entity_poly.type
_entity_poly.pdbx_seq_one_letter_code
_entity_poly.pdbx_strand_id
1 'polypeptide(L)'
;MKFCIEIEGAAVGGIGVHPGEDVHRHTATVGYWLGEEFWGRGIMTEAVTVVTDFCFENFPLRRISAEVFANNPASARVLEKAGFPFEGCLKNDVLKDGKLLDSLLYARTT
;
A
#
# COMPACT_ATOMS: atom_id res chain seq x y z
N MET A 1 0.70 -12.63 -0.91
CA MET A 1 0.93 -12.73 0.55
C MET A 1 -0.02 -11.80 1.28
N LYS A 2 -0.58 -12.30 2.36
CA LYS A 2 -1.50 -11.50 3.18
C LYS A 2 -0.99 -11.45 4.62
N PHE A 3 -1.03 -10.27 5.21
CA PHE A 3 -0.61 -10.04 6.59
C PHE A 3 -1.79 -9.45 7.37
N CYS A 4 -1.95 -9.91 8.58
CA CYS A 4 -3.02 -9.44 9.47
C CYS A 4 -2.46 -8.44 10.47
N ILE A 5 -3.20 -7.36 10.70
CA ILE A 5 -2.86 -6.40 11.75
C ILE A 5 -3.72 -6.74 12.96
N GLU A 6 -3.07 -7.10 14.06
CA GLU A 6 -3.76 -7.43 15.31
C GLU A 6 -3.46 -6.42 16.39
N ILE A 7 -4.49 -6.05 17.14
CA ILE A 7 -4.37 -5.23 18.33
C ILE A 7 -5.14 -5.93 19.44
N GLU A 8 -4.46 -6.24 20.53
CA GLU A 8 -5.04 -6.91 21.69
C GLU A 8 -5.79 -8.20 21.32
N GLY A 9 -5.22 -8.96 20.38
CA GLY A 9 -5.77 -10.24 19.97
C GLY A 9 -6.89 -10.16 18.93
N ALA A 10 -7.28 -8.96 18.51
CA ALA A 10 -8.33 -8.78 17.51
C ALA A 10 -7.73 -8.36 16.16
N ALA A 11 -8.21 -8.95 15.08
CA ALA A 11 -7.81 -8.57 13.72
C ALA A 11 -8.49 -7.25 13.35
N VAL A 12 -7.71 -6.20 13.19
CA VAL A 12 -8.23 -4.85 12.94
C VAL A 12 -7.89 -4.31 11.55
N GLY A 13 -7.05 -5.01 10.81
CA GLY A 13 -6.67 -4.60 9.47
C GLY A 13 -5.89 -5.68 8.74
N GLY A 14 -5.51 -5.39 7.52
CA GLY A 14 -4.72 -6.32 6.72
C GLY A 14 -3.89 -5.60 5.67
N ILE A 15 -2.82 -6.29 5.22
CA ILE A 15 -1.96 -5.83 4.15
C ILE A 15 -1.78 -6.98 3.19
N GLY A 16 -2.02 -6.73 1.90
CA GLY A 16 -1.77 -7.71 0.85
C GLY A 16 -0.60 -7.26 -0.01
N VAL A 17 0.32 -8.17 -0.27
CA VAL A 17 1.43 -7.94 -1.19
C VAL A 17 1.29 -8.94 -2.33
N HIS A 18 1.20 -8.43 -3.56
CA HIS A 18 0.91 -9.22 -4.75
C HIS A 18 2.10 -9.15 -5.71
N PRO A 19 2.99 -10.15 -5.69
CA PRO A 19 4.10 -10.21 -6.64
C PRO A 19 3.60 -10.34 -8.07
N GLY A 20 4.32 -9.71 -9.01
CA GLY A 20 4.07 -9.87 -10.42
C GLY A 20 4.66 -11.16 -10.95
N GLU A 21 4.39 -11.45 -12.22
CA GLU A 21 4.83 -12.65 -12.88
C GLU A 21 5.71 -12.32 -14.08
N ASP A 22 6.51 -13.28 -14.52
CA ASP A 22 7.32 -13.20 -15.72
C ASP A 22 8.24 -11.97 -15.68
N VAL A 23 8.11 -11.05 -16.61
CA VAL A 23 8.96 -9.84 -16.64
C VAL A 23 8.74 -8.93 -15.43
N HIS A 24 7.65 -9.12 -14.70
CA HIS A 24 7.33 -8.36 -13.49
C HIS A 24 7.63 -9.13 -12.20
N ARG A 25 8.38 -10.23 -12.26
CA ARG A 25 8.63 -11.07 -11.08
C ARG A 25 9.42 -10.40 -9.95
N HIS A 26 10.11 -9.30 -10.24
CA HIS A 26 10.85 -8.52 -9.24
C HIS A 26 10.07 -7.33 -8.71
N THR A 27 8.80 -7.22 -9.07
CA THR A 27 7.92 -6.16 -8.60
C THR A 27 6.74 -6.74 -7.86
N ALA A 28 6.15 -5.93 -6.99
CA ALA A 28 4.92 -6.30 -6.31
C ALA A 28 4.06 -5.06 -6.12
N THR A 29 2.76 -5.27 -5.90
CA THR A 29 1.86 -4.21 -5.48
C THR A 29 1.45 -4.47 -4.04
N VAL A 30 1.18 -3.41 -3.29
CA VAL A 30 0.69 -3.51 -1.93
C VAL A 30 -0.64 -2.79 -1.79
N GLY A 31 -1.58 -3.44 -1.10
CA GLY A 31 -2.84 -2.85 -0.72
C GLY A 31 -3.08 -3.11 0.76
N TYR A 32 -3.90 -2.27 1.40
CA TYR A 32 -4.14 -2.40 2.83
C TYR A 32 -5.51 -1.83 3.22
N TRP A 33 -5.98 -2.27 4.39
CA TRP A 33 -7.18 -1.74 5.01
C TRP A 33 -7.01 -1.74 6.54
N LEU A 34 -7.70 -0.84 7.20
CA LEU A 34 -7.66 -0.71 8.66
C LEU A 34 -9.03 -0.27 9.15
N GLY A 35 -9.49 -0.86 10.25
CA GLY A 35 -10.72 -0.49 10.88
C GLY A 35 -10.73 1.01 11.24
N GLU A 36 -11.85 1.68 11.00
CA GLU A 36 -11.98 3.13 11.12
C GLU A 36 -11.57 3.66 12.49
N GLU A 37 -11.89 2.93 13.55
CA GLU A 37 -11.57 3.33 14.92
C GLU A 37 -10.06 3.36 15.22
N PHE A 38 -9.25 2.80 14.33
CA PHE A 38 -7.79 2.76 14.48
C PHE A 38 -7.05 3.76 13.57
N TRP A 39 -7.79 4.54 12.79
CA TRP A 39 -7.20 5.54 11.91
C TRP A 39 -6.54 6.67 12.71
N GLY A 40 -5.54 7.29 12.11
CA GLY A 40 -4.89 8.46 12.69
C GLY A 40 -3.92 8.18 13.82
N ARG A 41 -3.57 6.91 14.06
CA ARG A 41 -2.66 6.51 15.15
C ARG A 41 -1.29 6.06 14.67
N GLY A 42 -1.00 6.20 13.38
CA GLY A 42 0.27 5.74 12.82
C GLY A 42 0.39 4.22 12.67
N ILE A 43 -0.66 3.47 12.98
CA ILE A 43 -0.64 2.00 12.92
C ILE A 43 -0.37 1.50 11.51
N MET A 44 -1.08 2.04 10.51
CA MET A 44 -0.91 1.60 9.14
C MET A 44 0.46 1.99 8.59
N THR A 45 0.96 3.18 8.89
CA THR A 45 2.29 3.61 8.47
C THR A 45 3.35 2.63 8.97
N GLU A 46 3.29 2.26 10.25
CA GLU A 46 4.21 1.31 10.84
C GLU A 46 4.07 -0.07 10.20
N ALA A 47 2.83 -0.54 10.04
CA ALA A 47 2.56 -1.86 9.46
C ALA A 47 3.06 -1.96 8.02
N VAL A 48 2.81 -0.96 7.18
CA VAL A 48 3.29 -0.95 5.80
C VAL A 48 4.81 -0.93 5.76
N THR A 49 5.45 -0.14 6.63
CA THR A 49 6.91 -0.09 6.72
C THR A 49 7.48 -1.46 7.07
N VAL A 50 6.96 -2.10 8.11
CA VAL A 50 7.44 -3.40 8.57
C VAL A 50 7.24 -4.48 7.51
N VAL A 51 6.06 -4.54 6.90
CA VAL A 51 5.73 -5.56 5.88
C VAL A 51 6.60 -5.37 4.63
N THR A 52 6.79 -4.15 4.16
CA THR A 52 7.60 -3.92 2.97
C THR A 52 9.08 -4.17 3.22
N ASP A 53 9.60 -3.81 4.40
CA ASP A 53 10.96 -4.17 4.80
C ASP A 53 11.15 -5.69 4.80
N PHE A 54 10.21 -6.42 5.41
CA PHE A 54 10.22 -7.88 5.43
C PHE A 54 10.24 -8.46 4.01
N CYS A 55 9.41 -7.93 3.13
CA CYS A 55 9.33 -8.42 1.75
C CYS A 55 10.63 -8.18 0.98
N PHE A 56 11.24 -7.01 1.13
CA PHE A 56 12.52 -6.75 0.47
C PHE A 56 13.64 -7.62 1.01
N GLU A 57 13.63 -7.94 2.30
CA GLU A 57 14.67 -8.78 2.92
C GLU A 57 14.54 -10.26 2.57
N ASN A 58 13.32 -10.76 2.35
CA ASN A 58 13.07 -12.19 2.24
C ASN A 58 12.69 -12.67 0.84
N PHE A 59 12.45 -11.78 -0.10
CA PHE A 59 12.05 -12.11 -1.46
C PHE A 59 12.88 -11.30 -2.46
N PRO A 60 13.04 -11.80 -3.69
CA PRO A 60 13.85 -11.08 -4.69
C PRO A 60 13.08 -9.92 -5.33
N LEU A 61 12.47 -9.09 -4.50
CA LEU A 61 11.73 -7.93 -4.95
C LEU A 61 12.64 -6.71 -4.99
N ARG A 62 12.49 -5.90 -6.04
CA ARG A 62 13.24 -4.67 -6.24
C ARG A 62 12.35 -3.44 -6.20
N ARG A 63 11.05 -3.65 -6.30
CA ARG A 63 10.06 -2.56 -6.36
C ARG A 63 8.75 -3.03 -5.74
N ILE A 64 8.19 -2.23 -4.85
CA ILE A 64 6.83 -2.42 -4.33
C ILE A 64 6.09 -1.11 -4.58
N SER A 65 4.99 -1.17 -5.31
CA SER A 65 4.18 0.00 -5.63
C SER A 65 2.81 -0.06 -4.99
N ALA A 66 2.19 1.09 -4.82
CA ALA A 66 0.82 1.22 -4.31
C ALA A 66 0.10 2.34 -5.04
N GLU A 67 -1.17 2.13 -5.32
CA GLU A 67 -2.03 3.13 -5.89
C GLU A 67 -3.09 3.52 -4.87
N VAL A 68 -3.34 4.81 -4.74
CA VAL A 68 -4.39 5.32 -3.87
C VAL A 68 -5.28 6.27 -4.67
N PHE A 69 -6.56 6.35 -4.30
CA PHE A 69 -7.46 7.30 -4.95
C PHE A 69 -7.00 8.73 -4.63
N ALA A 70 -7.04 9.60 -5.63
CA ALA A 70 -6.60 10.99 -5.47
C ALA A 70 -7.41 11.75 -4.41
N ASN A 71 -8.65 11.29 -4.14
CA ASN A 71 -9.50 11.89 -3.12
C ASN A 71 -9.32 11.26 -1.73
N ASN A 72 -8.24 10.49 -1.53
CA ASN A 72 -7.94 9.86 -0.24
C ASN A 72 -6.58 10.32 0.28
N PRO A 73 -6.47 11.55 0.80
CA PRO A 73 -5.18 12.08 1.27
C PRO A 73 -4.60 11.32 2.46
N ALA A 74 -5.44 10.69 3.28
CA ALA A 74 -4.96 9.92 4.42
C ALA A 74 -4.13 8.71 3.98
N SER A 75 -4.59 7.99 2.94
CA SER A 75 -3.87 6.84 2.40
C SER A 75 -2.57 7.27 1.72
N ALA A 76 -2.58 8.38 0.99
CA ALA A 76 -1.37 8.95 0.39
C ALA A 76 -0.33 9.27 1.46
N ARG A 77 -0.77 9.85 2.57
CA ARG A 77 0.13 10.21 3.68
C ARG A 77 0.78 8.99 4.32
N VAL A 78 0.03 7.88 4.44
CA VAL A 78 0.58 6.62 4.94
C VAL A 78 1.77 6.19 4.08
N LEU A 79 1.62 6.20 2.76
CA LEU A 79 2.68 5.81 1.83
C LEU A 79 3.87 6.75 1.90
N GLU A 80 3.64 8.04 1.95
CA GLU A 80 4.72 9.03 2.08
C GLU A 80 5.54 8.79 3.34
N LYS A 81 4.87 8.59 4.46
CA LYS A 81 5.53 8.34 5.75
C LYS A 81 6.21 6.98 5.80
N ALA A 82 5.72 6.00 5.05
CA ALA A 82 6.32 4.67 4.98
C ALA A 82 7.50 4.60 4.01
N GLY A 83 7.90 5.73 3.42
CA GLY A 83 9.08 5.79 2.57
C GLY A 83 8.80 5.46 1.11
N PHE A 84 7.59 5.68 0.65
CA PHE A 84 7.21 5.47 -0.75
C PHE A 84 7.18 6.81 -1.48
N PRO A 85 8.19 7.13 -2.32
CA PRO A 85 8.14 8.33 -3.14
C PRO A 85 6.96 8.36 -4.10
N PHE A 86 6.43 9.53 -4.35
CA PHE A 86 5.39 9.76 -5.34
C PHE A 86 5.97 9.61 -6.74
N GLU A 87 5.30 8.83 -7.62
CA GLU A 87 5.77 8.61 -8.98
C GLU A 87 4.87 9.20 -10.06
N GLY A 88 3.60 9.38 -9.80
CA GLY A 88 2.75 9.96 -10.82
C GLY A 88 1.27 9.90 -10.50
N CYS A 89 0.51 10.55 -11.37
CA CYS A 89 -0.94 10.59 -11.30
C CYS A 89 -1.52 9.90 -12.53
N LEU A 90 -2.38 8.91 -12.30
CA LEU A 90 -3.07 8.17 -13.34
C LEU A 90 -4.44 8.81 -13.53
N LYS A 91 -4.62 9.53 -14.62
CA LYS A 91 -5.85 10.27 -14.89
C LYS A 91 -6.98 9.31 -15.27
N ASN A 92 -8.16 9.54 -14.69
CA ASN A 92 -9.37 8.77 -14.99
C ASN A 92 -9.16 7.26 -14.88
N ASP A 93 -8.37 6.86 -13.90
CA ASP A 93 -7.91 5.48 -13.75
C ASP A 93 -8.98 4.53 -13.24
N VAL A 94 -9.92 5.01 -12.42
CA VAL A 94 -10.89 4.19 -11.72
C VAL A 94 -12.29 4.77 -11.89
N LEU A 95 -13.26 3.90 -12.19
CA LEU A 95 -14.67 4.27 -12.15
C LEU A 95 -15.25 3.77 -10.83
N LYS A 96 -15.67 4.70 -9.97
CA LYS A 96 -16.26 4.37 -8.69
C LYS A 96 -17.52 5.19 -8.46
N ASP A 97 -18.61 4.51 -8.16
CA ASP A 97 -19.93 5.15 -7.90
C ASP A 97 -20.33 6.13 -9.00
N GLY A 98 -20.10 5.74 -10.26
CA GLY A 98 -20.44 6.55 -11.42
C GLY A 98 -19.51 7.72 -11.70
N LYS A 99 -18.39 7.84 -10.95
CA LYS A 99 -17.42 8.91 -11.12
C LYS A 99 -16.05 8.37 -11.51
N LEU A 100 -15.41 9.05 -12.45
CA LEU A 100 -14.03 8.77 -12.78
C LEU A 100 -13.12 9.44 -11.75
N LEU A 101 -12.20 8.66 -11.18
CA LEU A 101 -11.24 9.13 -10.20
C LEU A 101 -9.84 8.94 -10.73
N ASP A 102 -8.97 9.87 -10.38
CA ASP A 102 -7.54 9.72 -10.60
C ASP A 102 -6.94 8.84 -9.50
N SER A 103 -5.87 8.15 -9.83
CA SER A 103 -5.08 7.41 -8.85
C SER A 103 -3.70 8.04 -8.73
N LEU A 104 -3.16 8.03 -7.51
CA LEU A 104 -1.79 8.45 -7.25
C LEU A 104 -0.93 7.22 -7.09
N LEU A 105 0.19 7.19 -7.80
CA LEU A 105 1.12 6.07 -7.78
C LEU A 105 2.32 6.41 -6.91
N TYR A 106 2.59 5.55 -5.94
CA TYR A 106 3.75 5.61 -5.06
C TYR A 106 4.52 4.31 -5.19
N ALA A 107 5.82 4.36 -5.09
CA ALA A 107 6.61 3.13 -5.12
C ALA A 107 7.88 3.27 -4.29
N ARG A 108 8.27 2.15 -3.68
CA ARG A 108 9.52 2.03 -2.96
C ARG A 108 10.39 1.03 -3.71
N THR A 109 11.66 1.39 -3.92
CA THR A 109 12.64 0.53 -4.60
C THR A 109 13.83 0.26 -3.68
N THR A 110 14.55 -0.79 -3.99
CA THR A 110 15.82 -1.09 -3.28
C THR A 110 17.01 -0.72 -4.13
#